data_c54271f6b9dacaa49800bd3d68e5d1eb
#
_entry.id   c54271f6b9dacaa49800bd3d68e5d1eb
#
_cell.length_a   1.000
_cell.length_b   1.000
_cell.length_c   1.000
_cell.angle_alpha   90.00
_cell.angle_beta   90.00
_cell.angle_gamma   90.00
#
_symmetry.space_group_name_H-M   'P 1'
#
loop_
_entity.id
_entity.type
_entity.pdbx_description
1 polymer ?
#
loop_
_entity_poly.entity_id
_entity_poly.type
_entity_poly.pdbx_seq_one_letter_code
_entity_poly.pdbx_strand_id
1 'polypeptide(L)'
;TEYTTNEGVLHDSRDLRVVYKRIDMPSNLGRRDRSRRIRQHRDALAATLRKLADGNRSNLGAEEARVLALWPDDVSNETLRAAASSIRFQQGLSDRFRQGLRRSGRWRDFIEAEFTALGVPIELAALPHVESSYNPEARSHVGASGIWQFTRSTGRRFMRVDHVIDERNDPFEATRSAGRLLAYNYSIAGNWPMAITAYNHGLSGVRRAQRQFGDTAYVDIMRKYKGRTFGFASRNFYVAFVAAMQVDQDPERYFPGVTRESPTDYAVLKLPDYVAVDDLADALGVTKREVAAHNLALQPTIWEGSKHIPRGYGVRLPESILDGSADSLVANVPGDKWHGEQLPDLFHTVARGDTLSEIADRYDTRVSTLVALNGLRSSHRIRAGQQLRLPAAGPAPEMVAAQTAAAEPEAPPEEPVVVASAEPTAADEVPRVEEQEPAALVGEVATELVGSLQTALLSDPSDYTVAEDNTIEVQPLETLGHYADWLGIRTQRLRDINGFAFRTPVEVGKRIKLEFAEIDAQAFENLRVAYHRSQQDHFFRQNVITGVTEHTVKRGESVWILSLREYDVPVWLFRQYNPSLDPQRVTPGTTIRFPTLKPAQGS
;
A
#
# COMPACT_ATOMS: atom_id res chain seq x y z
N THR A 1 -10.69 21.04 2.67
CA THR A 1 -11.31 21.58 3.90
C THR A 1 -12.71 22.13 3.69
N GLU A 2 -13.06 22.57 2.47
CA GLU A 2 -14.35 23.24 2.18
C GLU A 2 -15.49 22.26 1.86
N TYR A 3 -15.18 21.14 1.23
CA TYR A 3 -16.20 20.22 0.69
C TYR A 3 -16.22 18.90 1.45
N THR A 4 -17.42 18.52 1.89
CA THR A 4 -17.69 17.24 2.57
C THR A 4 -17.80 16.09 1.58
N THR A 5 -17.88 14.85 2.07
CA THR A 5 -18.11 13.67 1.23
C THR A 5 -19.43 13.70 0.46
N ASN A 6 -20.39 14.56 0.88
CA ASN A 6 -21.64 14.82 0.16
C ASN A 6 -21.52 15.84 -0.97
N GLU A 7 -20.32 16.23 -1.29
CA GLU A 7 -20.00 17.24 -2.31
C GLU A 7 -18.76 16.83 -3.08
N GLY A 8 -18.53 17.48 -4.20
CA GLY A 8 -17.29 17.36 -4.95
C GLY A 8 -17.13 18.49 -5.94
N VAL A 9 -15.95 18.57 -6.53
CA VAL A 9 -15.62 19.62 -7.50
C VAL A 9 -15.17 19.01 -8.82
N LEU A 10 -15.54 19.69 -9.91
CA LEU A 10 -14.90 19.50 -11.20
C LEU A 10 -13.81 20.55 -11.36
N HIS A 11 -12.59 20.11 -11.62
CA HIS A 11 -11.41 20.98 -11.76
C HIS A 11 -10.56 20.55 -12.96
N ASP A 12 -9.62 21.40 -13.38
CA ASP A 12 -8.61 21.01 -14.35
C ASP A 12 -7.55 20.11 -13.67
N SER A 13 -7.23 18.96 -14.28
CA SER A 13 -6.26 18.02 -13.72
C SER A 13 -4.81 18.49 -13.87
N ARG A 14 -4.54 19.52 -14.67
CA ARG A 14 -3.22 20.12 -14.92
C ARG A 14 -2.99 21.36 -14.08
N ASP A 15 -4.06 22.12 -13.75
CA ASP A 15 -4.02 23.28 -12.88
C ASP A 15 -5.13 23.20 -11.83
N LEU A 16 -4.75 22.81 -10.61
CA LEU A 16 -5.68 22.61 -9.50
C LEU A 16 -6.35 23.93 -9.01
N ARG A 17 -5.85 25.08 -9.42
CA ARG A 17 -6.47 26.39 -9.12
C ARG A 17 -7.74 26.63 -9.94
N VAL A 18 -7.85 25.95 -11.09
CA VAL A 18 -9.01 26.07 -11.99
C VAL A 18 -10.10 25.12 -11.53
N VAL A 19 -10.96 25.58 -10.64
CA VAL A 19 -12.12 24.84 -10.13
C VAL A 19 -13.37 25.30 -10.90
N TYR A 20 -13.88 24.42 -11.77
CA TYR A 20 -14.98 24.74 -12.66
C TYR A 20 -16.34 24.79 -11.97
N LYS A 21 -16.62 23.80 -11.11
CA LYS A 21 -17.95 23.64 -10.54
C LYS A 21 -17.94 22.77 -9.30
N ARG A 22 -18.71 23.19 -8.28
CA ARG A 22 -19.11 22.33 -7.17
C ARG A 22 -20.34 21.52 -7.58
N ILE A 23 -20.39 20.26 -7.13
CA ILE A 23 -21.51 19.34 -7.38
C ILE A 23 -21.91 18.70 -6.05
N ASP A 24 -23.20 18.76 -5.73
CA ASP A 24 -23.77 18.07 -4.57
C ASP A 24 -23.90 16.58 -4.87
N MET A 25 -23.42 15.77 -3.95
CA MET A 25 -23.36 14.29 -4.02
C MET A 25 -23.96 13.69 -2.75
N PRO A 26 -25.26 13.85 -2.50
CA PRO A 26 -25.87 13.35 -1.27
C PRO A 26 -25.66 11.84 -1.11
N SER A 27 -25.52 11.40 0.14
CA SER A 27 -25.14 10.03 0.51
C SER A 27 -26.16 8.96 0.03
N ASN A 28 -27.41 9.35 -0.17
CA ASN A 28 -28.47 8.46 -0.66
C ASN A 28 -28.42 8.23 -2.18
N LEU A 29 -27.54 8.90 -2.93
CA LEU A 29 -27.36 8.62 -4.36
C LEU A 29 -26.65 7.30 -4.58
N GLY A 30 -27.29 6.40 -5.35
CA GLY A 30 -26.68 5.17 -5.80
C GLY A 30 -25.49 5.40 -6.73
N ARG A 31 -24.55 4.44 -6.79
CA ARG A 31 -23.30 4.52 -7.59
C ARG A 31 -23.56 4.92 -9.06
N ARG A 32 -24.62 4.36 -9.68
CA ARG A 32 -24.98 4.65 -11.08
C ARG A 32 -25.41 6.11 -11.25
N ASP A 33 -26.19 6.64 -10.30
CA ASP A 33 -26.71 8.01 -10.36
C ASP A 33 -25.61 9.03 -10.11
N ARG A 34 -24.69 8.74 -9.16
CA ARG A 34 -23.46 9.54 -8.94
C ARG A 34 -22.63 9.63 -10.22
N SER A 35 -22.35 8.51 -10.85
CA SER A 35 -21.57 8.46 -12.10
C SER A 35 -22.27 9.20 -13.24
N ARG A 36 -23.60 9.09 -13.36
CA ARG A 36 -24.39 9.82 -14.36
C ARG A 36 -24.33 11.33 -14.12
N ARG A 37 -24.50 11.77 -12.87
CA ARG A 37 -24.47 13.18 -12.49
C ARG A 37 -23.10 13.82 -12.77
N ILE A 38 -22.01 13.15 -12.39
CA ILE A 38 -20.65 13.61 -12.69
C ILE A 38 -20.46 13.73 -14.21
N ARG A 39 -20.87 12.72 -14.96
CA ARG A 39 -20.72 12.70 -16.42
C ARG A 39 -21.47 13.85 -17.07
N GLN A 40 -22.74 14.08 -16.71
CA GLN A 40 -23.54 15.18 -17.25
C GLN A 40 -22.87 16.54 -17.06
N HIS A 41 -22.39 16.84 -15.84
CA HIS A 41 -21.72 18.11 -15.58
C HIS A 41 -20.37 18.23 -16.30
N ARG A 42 -19.60 17.12 -16.36
CA ARG A 42 -18.33 17.09 -17.07
C ARG A 42 -18.51 17.32 -18.57
N ASP A 43 -19.48 16.67 -19.17
CA ASP A 43 -19.72 16.76 -20.61
C ASP A 43 -20.22 18.15 -21.00
N ALA A 44 -21.07 18.77 -20.18
CA ALA A 44 -21.51 20.16 -20.35
C ALA A 44 -20.33 21.15 -20.28
N LEU A 45 -19.46 21.00 -19.27
CA LEU A 45 -18.25 21.84 -19.13
C LEU A 45 -17.28 21.62 -20.31
N ALA A 46 -17.10 20.38 -20.75
CA ALA A 46 -16.24 20.09 -21.90
C ALA A 46 -16.78 20.76 -23.18
N ALA A 47 -18.10 20.79 -23.38
CA ALA A 47 -18.71 21.50 -24.50
C ALA A 47 -18.47 23.02 -24.42
N THR A 48 -18.65 23.63 -23.23
CA THR A 48 -18.35 25.05 -22.97
C THR A 48 -16.88 25.37 -23.29
N LEU A 49 -15.94 24.60 -22.78
CA LEU A 49 -14.51 24.80 -23.02
C LEU A 49 -14.14 24.66 -24.51
N ARG A 50 -14.73 23.70 -25.23
CA ARG A 50 -14.52 23.56 -26.70
C ARG A 50 -15.03 24.77 -27.44
N LYS A 51 -16.23 25.27 -27.11
CA LYS A 51 -16.79 26.48 -27.73
C LYS A 51 -15.89 27.72 -27.49
N LEU A 52 -15.36 27.88 -26.29
CA LEU A 52 -14.38 28.91 -25.98
C LEU A 52 -13.05 28.71 -26.73
N ALA A 53 -12.62 27.47 -26.93
CA ALA A 53 -11.42 27.09 -27.66
C ALA A 53 -11.53 27.33 -29.18
N ASP A 54 -12.74 27.50 -29.69
CA ASP A 54 -12.97 27.90 -31.11
C ASP A 54 -12.82 29.41 -31.34
N GLY A 55 -12.43 30.16 -30.31
CA GLY A 55 -12.12 31.58 -30.40
C GLY A 55 -13.28 32.53 -30.10
N ASN A 56 -14.43 32.01 -29.70
CA ASN A 56 -15.57 32.84 -29.28
C ASN A 56 -15.29 33.52 -27.93
N ARG A 57 -15.00 34.84 -27.96
CA ARG A 57 -14.68 35.67 -26.80
C ARG A 57 -15.69 36.80 -26.60
N SER A 58 -16.61 37.01 -27.52
CA SER A 58 -17.64 38.05 -27.48
C SER A 58 -19.03 37.39 -27.43
N ASN A 59 -20.01 38.11 -26.84
CA ASN A 59 -21.39 37.64 -26.69
C ASN A 59 -21.51 36.28 -25.96
N LEU A 60 -20.71 36.11 -24.93
CA LEU A 60 -20.70 34.87 -24.15
C LEU A 60 -21.95 34.75 -23.29
N GLY A 61 -22.52 33.56 -23.21
CA GLY A 61 -23.52 33.25 -22.20
C GLY A 61 -22.93 33.27 -20.79
N ALA A 62 -23.76 33.34 -19.77
CA ALA A 62 -23.34 33.47 -18.36
C ALA A 62 -22.35 32.36 -17.94
N GLU A 63 -22.60 31.11 -18.34
CA GLU A 63 -21.72 29.97 -18.01
C GLU A 63 -20.39 30.05 -18.77
N GLU A 64 -20.41 30.44 -20.04
CA GLU A 64 -19.20 30.63 -20.85
C GLU A 64 -18.30 31.72 -20.29
N ALA A 65 -18.90 32.89 -19.92
CA ALA A 65 -18.18 33.99 -19.28
C ALA A 65 -17.58 33.56 -17.94
N ARG A 66 -18.36 32.85 -17.13
CA ARG A 66 -17.91 32.33 -15.83
C ARG A 66 -16.72 31.33 -15.98
N VAL A 67 -16.80 30.40 -16.92
CA VAL A 67 -15.74 29.41 -17.16
C VAL A 67 -14.49 30.09 -17.71
N LEU A 68 -14.65 31.08 -18.61
CA LEU A 68 -13.51 31.83 -19.15
C LEU A 68 -12.78 32.63 -18.07
N ALA A 69 -13.53 33.26 -17.16
CA ALA A 69 -12.98 34.05 -16.06
C ALA A 69 -12.15 33.25 -15.04
N LEU A 70 -12.18 31.91 -15.11
CA LEU A 70 -11.30 31.05 -14.29
C LEU A 70 -9.88 30.96 -14.85
N TRP A 71 -9.65 31.46 -16.05
CA TRP A 71 -8.38 31.44 -16.74
C TRP A 71 -7.78 32.84 -16.86
N PRO A 72 -6.46 32.97 -17.05
CA PRO A 72 -5.85 34.26 -17.38
C PRO A 72 -6.47 34.87 -18.62
N ASP A 73 -6.47 36.21 -18.71
CA ASP A 73 -7.07 36.96 -19.83
C ASP A 73 -6.46 36.58 -21.20
N ASP A 74 -5.20 36.18 -21.21
CA ASP A 74 -4.41 35.78 -22.38
C ASP A 74 -4.46 34.26 -22.66
N VAL A 75 -5.36 33.52 -22.00
CA VAL A 75 -5.44 32.06 -22.18
C VAL A 75 -5.60 31.67 -23.66
N SER A 76 -4.73 30.78 -24.15
CA SER A 76 -4.75 30.34 -25.55
C SER A 76 -5.93 29.40 -25.84
N ASN A 77 -6.37 29.38 -27.09
CA ASN A 77 -7.40 28.45 -27.56
C ASN A 77 -6.95 26.98 -27.40
N GLU A 78 -5.67 26.71 -27.56
CA GLU A 78 -5.10 25.39 -27.37
C GLU A 78 -5.17 24.94 -25.90
N THR A 79 -4.84 25.83 -24.96
CA THR A 79 -4.99 25.57 -23.52
C THR A 79 -6.41 25.18 -23.15
N LEU A 80 -7.42 25.92 -23.67
CA LEU A 80 -8.84 25.63 -23.43
C LEU A 80 -9.29 24.32 -24.09
N ARG A 81 -8.77 23.99 -25.28
CA ARG A 81 -9.06 22.73 -25.97
C ARG A 81 -8.52 21.54 -25.17
N ALA A 82 -7.28 21.65 -24.68
CA ALA A 82 -6.70 20.66 -23.80
C ALA A 82 -7.43 20.55 -22.45
N ALA A 83 -7.93 21.66 -21.93
CA ALA A 83 -8.74 21.69 -20.70
C ALA A 83 -10.04 20.89 -20.82
N ALA A 84 -10.70 20.92 -21.98
CA ALA A 84 -11.92 20.14 -22.23
C ALA A 84 -11.74 18.62 -22.05
N SER A 85 -10.53 18.11 -22.23
CA SER A 85 -10.17 16.69 -22.00
C SER A 85 -9.55 16.44 -20.61
N SER A 86 -9.26 17.51 -19.86
CA SER A 86 -8.56 17.45 -18.59
C SER A 86 -9.46 17.65 -17.37
N ILE A 87 -10.78 17.67 -17.55
CA ILE A 87 -11.75 17.85 -16.46
C ILE A 87 -11.77 16.61 -15.58
N ARG A 88 -11.48 16.80 -14.29
CA ARG A 88 -11.50 15.75 -13.27
C ARG A 88 -12.52 16.06 -12.19
N PHE A 89 -13.21 15.03 -11.73
CA PHE A 89 -14.02 15.10 -10.52
C PHE A 89 -13.17 14.73 -9.31
N GLN A 90 -13.27 15.52 -8.25
CA GLN A 90 -12.69 15.25 -6.94
C GLN A 90 -13.79 15.33 -5.89
N GLN A 91 -14.01 14.25 -5.15
CA GLN A 91 -14.94 14.24 -4.03
C GLN A 91 -14.36 15.05 -2.86
N GLY A 92 -15.22 15.75 -2.12
CA GLY A 92 -14.83 16.43 -0.90
C GLY A 92 -14.47 15.43 0.21
N LEU A 93 -13.62 15.85 1.12
CA LEU A 93 -13.09 15.03 2.21
C LEU A 93 -13.02 15.78 3.55
N SER A 94 -13.63 16.96 3.66
CA SER A 94 -13.49 17.83 4.85
C SER A 94 -13.99 17.15 6.13
N ASP A 95 -15.09 16.43 6.07
CA ASP A 95 -15.64 15.64 7.17
C ASP A 95 -14.69 14.51 7.62
N ARG A 96 -14.13 13.78 6.68
CA ARG A 96 -13.13 12.73 6.95
C ARG A 96 -11.83 13.30 7.51
N PHE A 97 -11.38 14.43 6.95
CA PHE A 97 -10.17 15.08 7.43
C PHE A 97 -10.35 15.61 8.86
N ARG A 98 -11.51 16.22 9.18
CA ARG A 98 -11.86 16.65 10.54
C ARG A 98 -11.81 15.47 11.52
N GLN A 99 -12.36 14.32 11.15
CA GLN A 99 -12.27 13.11 11.97
C GLN A 99 -10.83 12.60 12.09
N GLY A 100 -10.04 12.69 11.00
CA GLY A 100 -8.61 12.38 11.00
C GLY A 100 -7.83 13.24 12.00
N LEU A 101 -8.09 14.56 12.03
CA LEU A 101 -7.50 15.47 13.01
C LEU A 101 -7.84 15.07 14.45
N ARG A 102 -9.10 14.67 14.72
CA ARG A 102 -9.47 14.19 16.05
C ARG A 102 -8.69 12.94 16.41
N ARG A 103 -8.73 11.90 15.55
CA ARG A 103 -8.06 10.62 15.79
C ARG A 103 -6.54 10.73 15.88
N SER A 104 -5.93 11.70 15.18
CA SER A 104 -4.47 11.85 15.15
C SER A 104 -3.86 12.00 16.55
N GLY A 105 -4.57 12.64 17.48
CA GLY A 105 -4.09 12.84 18.84
C GLY A 105 -3.83 11.54 19.60
N ARG A 106 -4.45 10.43 19.23
CA ARG A 106 -4.19 9.13 19.88
C ARG A 106 -2.77 8.62 19.69
N TRP A 107 -2.11 8.96 18.57
CA TRP A 107 -0.82 8.37 18.21
C TRP A 107 0.23 9.40 17.83
N ARG A 108 -0.12 10.68 17.76
CA ARG A 108 0.78 11.74 17.27
C ARG A 108 2.10 11.78 18.02
N ASP A 109 2.05 11.81 19.34
CA ASP A 109 3.25 11.90 20.19
C ASP A 109 4.16 10.67 19.97
N PHE A 110 3.57 9.50 19.84
CA PHE A 110 4.30 8.27 19.54
C PHE A 110 4.93 8.32 18.13
N ILE A 111 4.20 8.80 17.11
CA ILE A 111 4.72 8.93 15.74
C ILE A 111 5.90 9.89 15.71
N GLU A 112 5.77 11.05 16.36
CA GLU A 112 6.81 12.08 16.39
C GLU A 112 8.07 11.57 17.13
N ALA A 113 7.91 10.84 18.23
CA ALA A 113 9.02 10.22 18.95
C ALA A 113 9.76 9.18 18.11
N GLU A 114 9.04 8.27 17.45
CA GLU A 114 9.63 7.24 16.57
C GLU A 114 10.32 7.88 15.35
N PHE A 115 9.73 8.91 14.76
CA PHE A 115 10.32 9.60 13.61
C PHE A 115 11.58 10.36 14.00
N THR A 116 11.56 11.04 15.16
CA THR A 116 12.73 11.71 15.71
C THR A 116 13.88 10.72 15.92
N ALA A 117 13.59 9.55 16.52
CA ALA A 117 14.58 8.50 16.75
C ALA A 117 15.17 7.92 15.45
N LEU A 118 14.42 7.98 14.34
CA LEU A 118 14.85 7.51 13.02
C LEU A 118 15.43 8.62 12.12
N GLY A 119 15.52 9.86 12.59
CA GLY A 119 15.94 11.00 11.77
C GLY A 119 14.98 11.33 10.63
N VAL A 120 13.71 10.94 10.76
CA VAL A 120 12.64 11.25 9.82
C VAL A 120 11.95 12.54 10.26
N PRO A 121 11.70 13.52 9.35
CA PRO A 121 10.99 14.75 9.72
C PRO A 121 9.65 14.47 10.38
N ILE A 122 9.38 15.13 11.51
CA ILE A 122 8.15 14.95 12.29
C ILE A 122 6.90 15.40 11.52
N GLU A 123 7.06 16.29 10.55
CA GLU A 123 5.98 16.73 9.65
C GLU A 123 5.35 15.57 8.88
N LEU A 124 6.11 14.48 8.68
CA LEU A 124 5.60 13.27 8.03
C LEU A 124 4.57 12.53 8.88
N ALA A 125 4.37 12.93 10.15
CA ALA A 125 3.22 12.53 10.94
C ALA A 125 1.88 12.94 10.29
N ALA A 126 1.87 13.91 9.38
CA ALA A 126 0.67 14.25 8.63
C ALA A 126 0.30 13.26 7.50
N LEU A 127 1.17 12.32 7.14
CA LEU A 127 0.95 11.38 6.04
C LEU A 127 -0.29 10.47 6.23
N PRO A 128 -0.61 9.95 7.44
CA PRO A 128 -1.83 9.19 7.67
C PRO A 128 -3.13 9.93 7.37
N HIS A 129 -3.15 11.28 7.34
CA HIS A 129 -4.32 12.02 6.88
C HIS A 129 -4.63 11.73 5.41
N VAL A 130 -3.60 11.59 4.58
CA VAL A 130 -3.75 11.28 3.14
C VAL A 130 -4.08 9.81 2.92
N GLU A 131 -3.48 8.92 3.71
CA GLU A 131 -3.59 7.47 3.53
C GLU A 131 -4.92 6.92 4.04
N SER A 132 -5.34 7.31 5.26
CA SER A 132 -6.49 6.69 5.93
C SER A 132 -7.36 7.67 6.73
N SER A 133 -7.02 8.95 6.76
CA SER A 133 -7.55 9.91 7.75
C SER A 133 -7.37 9.40 9.19
N TYR A 134 -6.21 8.80 9.49
CA TYR A 134 -5.90 8.20 10.79
C TYR A 134 -6.89 7.11 11.25
N ASN A 135 -7.53 6.40 10.31
CA ASN A 135 -8.42 5.30 10.64
C ASN A 135 -7.61 3.98 10.70
N PRO A 136 -7.45 3.35 11.88
CA PRO A 136 -6.68 2.11 12.01
C PRO A 136 -7.37 0.90 11.35
N GLU A 137 -8.67 0.97 11.13
CA GLU A 137 -9.44 -0.07 10.47
C GLU A 137 -9.56 0.12 8.94
N ALA A 138 -8.97 1.20 8.41
CA ALA A 138 -9.05 1.50 7.00
C ALA A 138 -8.46 0.36 6.14
N ARG A 139 -9.23 -0.08 5.15
CA ARG A 139 -8.82 -1.10 4.19
C ARG A 139 -9.13 -0.64 2.77
N SER A 140 -8.13 -0.69 1.90
CA SER A 140 -8.32 -0.37 0.49
C SER A 140 -8.75 -1.60 -0.31
N HIS A 141 -9.36 -1.39 -1.47
CA HIS A 141 -9.74 -2.46 -2.39
C HIS A 141 -8.54 -3.27 -2.94
N VAL A 142 -7.32 -2.70 -2.90
CA VAL A 142 -6.08 -3.39 -3.27
C VAL A 142 -5.43 -4.12 -2.08
N GLY A 143 -6.08 -4.10 -0.89
CA GLY A 143 -5.62 -4.81 0.30
C GLY A 143 -4.57 -4.06 1.12
N ALA A 144 -4.43 -2.74 0.95
CA ALA A 144 -3.70 -1.92 1.90
C ALA A 144 -4.53 -1.75 3.19
N SER A 145 -3.87 -1.65 4.36
CA SER A 145 -4.53 -1.69 5.65
C SER A 145 -3.85 -0.79 6.70
N GLY A 146 -4.64 -0.34 7.67
CA GLY A 146 -4.21 0.44 8.83
C GLY A 146 -3.99 1.92 8.54
N ILE A 147 -3.54 2.67 9.56
CA ILE A 147 -3.36 4.12 9.42
C ILE A 147 -2.35 4.50 8.33
N TRP A 148 -1.36 3.66 8.06
CA TRP A 148 -0.27 3.84 7.11
C TRP A 148 -0.52 3.20 5.75
N GLN A 149 -1.64 2.51 5.54
CA GLN A 149 -2.03 1.86 4.30
C GLN A 149 -0.94 0.97 3.65
N PHE A 150 -0.24 0.21 4.48
CA PHE A 150 0.68 -0.78 3.95
C PHE A 150 -0.03 -1.84 3.12
N THR A 151 0.45 -2.10 1.91
CA THR A 151 0.06 -3.32 1.20
C THR A 151 0.62 -4.55 1.92
N ARG A 152 0.03 -5.73 1.71
CA ARG A 152 0.49 -6.96 2.35
C ARG A 152 1.96 -7.27 2.01
N SER A 153 2.35 -7.10 0.76
CA SER A 153 3.74 -7.34 0.32
C SER A 153 4.74 -6.36 0.93
N THR A 154 4.40 -5.08 1.00
CA THR A 154 5.27 -4.08 1.65
C THR A 154 5.31 -4.30 3.16
N GLY A 155 4.16 -4.55 3.79
CA GLY A 155 4.07 -4.79 5.24
C GLY A 155 4.96 -5.95 5.70
N ARG A 156 4.93 -7.08 5.02
CA ARG A 156 5.75 -8.26 5.34
C ARG A 156 7.27 -8.03 5.34
N ARG A 157 7.72 -6.96 4.75
CA ARG A 157 9.14 -6.57 4.75
C ARG A 157 9.58 -5.95 6.08
N PHE A 158 8.64 -5.45 6.86
CA PHE A 158 8.93 -4.63 8.05
C PHE A 158 8.22 -5.13 9.30
N MET A 159 7.16 -5.94 9.15
CA MET A 159 6.30 -6.36 10.24
C MET A 159 5.65 -7.70 9.94
N ARG A 160 5.10 -8.35 10.95
CA ARG A 160 4.40 -9.61 10.82
C ARG A 160 3.03 -9.42 10.16
N VAL A 161 2.78 -10.15 9.06
CA VAL A 161 1.51 -10.12 8.32
C VAL A 161 1.17 -11.54 7.88
N ASP A 162 0.45 -12.26 8.71
CA ASP A 162 -0.03 -13.62 8.43
C ASP A 162 -1.53 -13.77 8.72
N HIS A 163 -2.02 -14.99 8.94
CA HIS A 163 -3.42 -15.28 9.24
C HIS A 163 -3.75 -15.26 10.73
N VAL A 164 -2.74 -15.08 11.59
CA VAL A 164 -2.87 -14.97 13.05
C VAL A 164 -2.70 -13.52 13.48
N ILE A 165 -1.69 -12.84 12.91
CA ILE A 165 -1.36 -11.44 13.20
C ILE A 165 -1.21 -10.66 11.90
N ASP A 166 -1.81 -9.47 11.85
CA ASP A 166 -1.58 -8.48 10.79
C ASP A 166 -1.23 -7.13 11.42
N GLU A 167 0.06 -6.92 11.69
CA GLU A 167 0.59 -5.72 12.37
C GLU A 167 0.41 -4.42 11.55
N ARG A 168 -0.04 -4.50 10.30
CA ARG A 168 -0.43 -3.30 9.54
C ARG A 168 -1.60 -2.56 10.20
N ASN A 169 -2.41 -3.30 10.98
CA ASN A 169 -3.54 -2.76 11.73
C ASN A 169 -3.15 -2.28 13.13
N ASP A 170 -1.94 -2.59 13.62
CA ASP A 170 -1.39 -2.04 14.85
C ASP A 170 -0.77 -0.66 14.56
N PRO A 171 -1.33 0.44 15.06
CA PRO A 171 -0.80 1.78 14.79
C PRO A 171 0.65 1.96 15.25
N PHE A 172 1.09 1.27 16.29
CA PHE A 172 2.43 1.37 16.84
C PHE A 172 3.46 0.66 15.94
N GLU A 173 3.22 -0.64 15.64
CA GLU A 173 4.14 -1.41 14.78
C GLU A 173 4.14 -0.88 13.33
N ALA A 174 2.97 -0.48 12.83
CA ALA A 174 2.87 0.15 11.52
C ALA A 174 3.61 1.50 11.47
N THR A 175 3.63 2.28 12.56
CA THR A 175 4.40 3.54 12.63
C THR A 175 5.91 3.29 12.58
N ARG A 176 6.43 2.35 13.39
CA ARG A 176 7.85 1.97 13.33
C ARG A 176 8.26 1.55 11.91
N SER A 177 7.40 0.77 11.29
CA SER A 177 7.61 0.29 9.92
C SER A 177 7.53 1.41 8.87
N ALA A 178 6.62 2.37 9.05
CA ALA A 178 6.50 3.53 8.16
C ALA A 178 7.73 4.44 8.25
N GLY A 179 8.22 4.71 9.47
CA GLY A 179 9.44 5.46 9.67
C GLY A 179 10.64 4.82 8.97
N ARG A 180 10.83 3.50 9.13
CA ARG A 180 11.88 2.75 8.43
C ARG A 180 11.73 2.81 6.91
N LEU A 181 10.53 2.65 6.37
CA LEU A 181 10.27 2.73 4.92
C LEU A 181 10.57 4.15 4.39
N LEU A 182 10.16 5.18 5.10
CA LEU A 182 10.39 6.58 4.72
C LEU A 182 11.89 6.92 4.74
N ALA A 183 12.61 6.57 5.82
CA ALA A 183 14.05 6.73 5.92
C ALA A 183 14.79 6.01 4.77
N TYR A 184 14.37 4.76 4.48
CA TYR A 184 14.91 4.01 3.36
C TYR A 184 14.62 4.67 2.01
N ASN A 185 13.38 5.10 1.76
CA ASN A 185 13.05 5.80 0.52
C ASN A 185 13.90 7.07 0.36
N TYR A 186 14.10 7.82 1.44
CA TYR A 186 14.94 9.02 1.42
C TYR A 186 16.39 8.70 1.08
N SER A 187 16.99 7.68 1.70
CA SER A 187 18.38 7.30 1.44
C SER A 187 18.67 6.93 -0.02
N ILE A 188 17.64 6.48 -0.74
CA ILE A 188 17.76 6.09 -2.15
C ILE A 188 17.34 7.22 -3.11
N ALA A 189 16.29 7.96 -2.76
CA ALA A 189 15.73 9.01 -3.61
C ALA A 189 16.48 10.36 -3.46
N GLY A 190 17.22 10.56 -2.37
CA GLY A 190 18.06 11.72 -2.12
C GLY A 190 17.32 12.98 -1.65
N ASN A 191 15.99 12.99 -1.71
CA ASN A 191 15.18 14.11 -1.24
C ASN A 191 13.77 13.64 -0.80
N TRP A 192 13.14 14.42 0.10
CA TRP A 192 11.84 14.09 0.67
C TRP A 192 10.69 14.09 -0.33
N PRO A 193 10.57 15.04 -1.27
CA PRO A 193 9.52 14.98 -2.28
C PRO A 193 9.50 13.67 -3.06
N MET A 194 10.67 13.16 -3.46
CA MET A 194 10.78 11.87 -4.14
C MET A 194 10.56 10.69 -3.20
N ALA A 195 11.04 10.75 -1.96
CA ALA A 195 10.86 9.71 -0.95
C ALA A 195 9.37 9.50 -0.60
N ILE A 196 8.63 10.60 -0.43
CA ILE A 196 7.18 10.58 -0.19
C ILE A 196 6.43 10.08 -1.43
N THR A 197 6.83 10.53 -2.63
CA THR A 197 6.27 9.99 -3.87
C THR A 197 6.53 8.48 -3.99
N ALA A 198 7.71 8.01 -3.58
CA ALA A 198 8.05 6.59 -3.57
C ALA A 198 7.22 5.77 -2.58
N TYR A 199 6.76 6.37 -1.49
CA TYR A 199 5.87 5.70 -0.54
C TYR A 199 4.57 5.23 -1.23
N ASN A 200 3.97 6.09 -2.05
CA ASN A 200 2.74 5.77 -2.79
C ASN A 200 3.00 4.98 -4.09
N HIS A 201 3.96 5.44 -4.90
CA HIS A 201 4.18 4.90 -6.24
C HIS A 201 5.12 3.68 -6.29
N GLY A 202 5.87 3.48 -5.23
CA GLY A 202 6.96 2.52 -5.18
C GLY A 202 8.31 3.12 -5.62
N LEU A 203 9.36 2.74 -4.90
CA LEU A 203 10.71 3.28 -5.08
C LEU A 203 11.29 2.98 -6.47
N SER A 204 10.99 1.81 -7.03
CA SER A 204 11.47 1.43 -8.38
C SER A 204 10.94 2.36 -9.47
N GLY A 205 9.67 2.78 -9.36
CA GLY A 205 9.07 3.75 -10.28
C GLY A 205 9.72 5.13 -10.19
N VAL A 206 9.94 5.62 -8.97
CA VAL A 206 10.62 6.90 -8.73
C VAL A 206 12.06 6.88 -9.24
N ARG A 207 12.83 5.82 -8.95
CA ARG A 207 14.19 5.66 -9.49
C ARG A 207 14.23 5.64 -11.02
N ARG A 208 13.23 5.07 -11.67
CA ARG A 208 13.12 5.08 -13.13
C ARG A 208 12.93 6.50 -13.65
N ALA A 209 12.05 7.27 -13.01
CA ALA A 209 11.87 8.69 -13.32
C ALA A 209 13.16 9.48 -13.12
N GLN A 210 13.86 9.31 -12.00
CA GLN A 210 15.14 9.97 -11.73
C GLN A 210 16.21 9.58 -12.76
N ARG A 211 16.34 8.30 -13.14
CA ARG A 211 17.29 7.90 -14.19
C ARG A 211 16.99 8.52 -15.55
N GLN A 212 15.72 8.73 -15.87
CA GLN A 212 15.32 9.34 -17.15
C GLN A 212 15.61 10.84 -17.21
N PHE A 213 15.50 11.53 -16.07
CA PHE A 213 15.58 13.00 -16.01
C PHE A 213 16.85 13.51 -15.29
N GLY A 214 17.66 12.62 -14.70
CA GLY A 214 18.88 13.00 -13.97
C GLY A 214 18.57 13.88 -12.75
N ASP A 215 19.38 14.89 -12.53
CA ASP A 215 19.27 15.86 -11.41
C ASP A 215 18.20 16.95 -11.66
N THR A 216 17.24 16.69 -12.52
CA THR A 216 16.14 17.61 -12.81
C THR A 216 15.28 17.84 -11.56
N ALA A 217 14.80 19.07 -11.39
CA ALA A 217 13.94 19.43 -10.28
C ALA A 217 12.69 18.53 -10.18
N TYR A 218 12.26 18.24 -8.94
CA TYR A 218 11.08 17.40 -8.65
C TYR A 218 9.85 17.77 -9.50
N VAL A 219 9.55 19.07 -9.59
CA VAL A 219 8.37 19.57 -10.33
C VAL A 219 8.43 19.21 -11.81
N ASP A 220 9.61 19.30 -12.41
CA ASP A 220 9.81 18.94 -13.81
C ASP A 220 9.61 17.44 -14.05
N ILE A 221 10.13 16.60 -13.14
CA ILE A 221 9.92 15.16 -13.22
C ILE A 221 8.42 14.85 -13.13
N MET A 222 7.72 15.46 -12.16
CA MET A 222 6.27 15.25 -11.98
C MET A 222 5.45 15.69 -13.19
N ARG A 223 5.86 16.75 -13.88
CA ARG A 223 5.18 17.26 -15.08
C ARG A 223 5.49 16.44 -16.34
N LYS A 224 6.75 16.00 -16.49
CA LYS A 224 7.25 15.42 -17.75
C LYS A 224 7.29 13.90 -17.78
N TYR A 225 7.41 13.23 -16.61
CA TYR A 225 7.49 11.79 -16.56
C TYR A 225 6.15 11.13 -16.94
N LYS A 226 6.18 10.28 -17.97
CA LYS A 226 5.02 9.58 -18.52
C LYS A 226 5.10 8.06 -18.27
N GLY A 227 5.46 7.66 -17.05
CA GLY A 227 5.40 6.25 -16.68
C GLY A 227 3.95 5.74 -16.72
N ARG A 228 3.71 4.57 -17.28
CA ARG A 228 2.36 4.01 -17.48
C ARG A 228 1.52 3.97 -16.20
N THR A 229 2.14 3.62 -15.06
CA THR A 229 1.49 3.59 -13.75
C THR A 229 1.61 4.91 -12.99
N PHE A 230 2.34 5.91 -13.53
CA PHE A 230 2.56 7.21 -12.92
C PHE A 230 1.44 8.18 -13.27
N GLY A 231 0.24 7.88 -12.77
CA GLY A 231 -0.96 8.65 -13.04
C GLY A 231 -1.13 9.89 -12.14
N PHE A 232 -2.32 10.46 -12.17
CA PHE A 232 -2.69 11.65 -11.38
C PHE A 232 -2.43 11.47 -9.87
N ALA A 233 -2.79 10.33 -9.30
CA ALA A 233 -2.60 10.07 -7.87
C ALA A 233 -1.12 10.16 -7.46
N SER A 234 -0.23 9.48 -8.18
CA SER A 234 1.21 9.49 -7.88
C SER A 234 1.84 10.86 -8.06
N ARG A 235 1.43 11.63 -9.10
CA ARG A 235 1.93 12.98 -9.35
C ARG A 235 1.55 13.98 -8.28
N ASN A 236 0.36 13.81 -7.71
CA ASN A 236 -0.19 14.75 -6.74
C ASN A 236 -0.06 14.25 -5.30
N PHE A 237 0.56 13.11 -5.06
CA PHE A 237 0.65 12.53 -3.72
C PHE A 237 1.43 13.43 -2.76
N TYR A 238 2.60 13.91 -3.17
CA TYR A 238 3.38 14.87 -2.39
C TYR A 238 2.62 16.19 -2.17
N VAL A 239 1.93 16.70 -3.18
CA VAL A 239 1.10 17.91 -3.05
C VAL A 239 -0.04 17.70 -2.05
N ALA A 240 -0.69 16.53 -2.09
CA ALA A 240 -1.73 16.17 -1.13
C ALA A 240 -1.17 16.07 0.29
N PHE A 241 0.04 15.50 0.45
CA PHE A 241 0.74 15.46 1.73
C PHE A 241 1.04 16.88 2.25
N VAL A 242 1.62 17.77 1.43
CA VAL A 242 1.92 19.16 1.84
C VAL A 242 0.66 19.89 2.28
N ALA A 243 -0.44 19.74 1.53
CA ALA A 243 -1.73 20.33 1.91
C ALA A 243 -2.25 19.76 3.24
N ALA A 244 -2.13 18.44 3.46
CA ALA A 244 -2.52 17.80 4.71
C ALA A 244 -1.66 18.28 5.88
N MET A 245 -0.36 18.41 5.67
CA MET A 245 0.60 18.93 6.65
C MET A 245 0.26 20.36 7.07
N GLN A 246 -0.03 21.24 6.11
CA GLN A 246 -0.43 22.62 6.42
C GLN A 246 -1.70 22.70 7.27
N VAL A 247 -2.68 21.85 6.97
CA VAL A 247 -3.93 21.78 7.76
C VAL A 247 -3.67 21.19 9.15
N ASP A 248 -2.81 20.20 9.25
CA ASP A 248 -2.46 19.53 10.50
C ASP A 248 -1.64 20.43 11.44
N GLN A 249 -0.81 21.33 10.89
CA GLN A 249 -0.02 22.32 11.64
C GLN A 249 -0.87 23.47 12.19
N ASP A 250 -1.95 23.86 11.51
CA ASP A 250 -2.86 24.94 11.94
C ASP A 250 -4.33 24.48 11.82
N PRO A 251 -4.74 23.48 12.64
CA PRO A 251 -6.08 22.90 12.53
C PRO A 251 -7.20 23.87 12.85
N GLU A 252 -6.97 24.82 13.76
CA GLU A 252 -7.98 25.81 14.15
C GLU A 252 -8.36 26.74 12.99
N ARG A 253 -7.39 27.12 12.16
CA ARG A 253 -7.64 27.92 10.96
C ARG A 253 -8.57 27.23 9.97
N TYR A 254 -8.41 25.92 9.78
CA TYR A 254 -9.13 25.15 8.76
C TYR A 254 -10.38 24.45 9.27
N PHE A 255 -10.39 24.10 10.55
CA PHE A 255 -11.46 23.38 11.23
C PHE A 255 -11.69 23.94 12.63
N PRO A 256 -12.26 25.13 12.75
CA PRO A 256 -12.48 25.80 14.03
C PRO A 256 -13.18 24.87 15.04
N GLY A 257 -12.67 24.86 16.27
CA GLY A 257 -13.19 24.06 17.38
C GLY A 257 -12.91 22.56 17.28
N VAL A 258 -12.02 22.11 16.39
CA VAL A 258 -11.61 20.72 16.35
C VAL A 258 -10.65 20.42 17.50
N THR A 259 -10.97 19.41 18.31
CA THR A 259 -10.10 18.94 19.40
C THR A 259 -9.56 17.56 19.08
N ARG A 260 -8.24 17.37 19.21
CA ARG A 260 -7.60 16.07 19.10
C ARG A 260 -7.95 15.21 20.30
N GLU A 261 -8.15 13.93 20.07
CA GLU A 261 -8.35 12.93 21.12
C GLU A 261 -7.04 12.73 21.91
N SER A 262 -7.14 12.50 23.21
CA SER A 262 -5.96 12.26 24.04
C SER A 262 -5.35 10.90 23.72
N PRO A 263 -4.02 10.75 23.84
CA PRO A 263 -3.37 9.44 23.86
C PRO A 263 -3.99 8.53 24.93
N THR A 264 -3.94 7.23 24.68
CA THR A 264 -4.31 6.22 25.68
C THR A 264 -3.04 5.66 26.29
N ASP A 265 -2.96 5.68 27.62
CA ASP A 265 -1.87 5.02 28.36
C ASP A 265 -2.11 3.51 28.34
N TYR A 266 -1.20 2.79 27.69
CA TYR A 266 -1.30 1.34 27.49
C TYR A 266 -0.31 0.58 28.36
N ALA A 267 -0.83 -0.37 29.14
CA ALA A 267 -0.03 -1.50 29.58
C ALA A 267 0.20 -2.45 28.40
N VAL A 268 1.44 -2.93 28.25
CA VAL A 268 1.82 -3.92 27.23
C VAL A 268 2.18 -5.23 27.92
N LEU A 269 1.27 -6.19 27.85
CA LEU A 269 1.40 -7.50 28.48
C LEU A 269 2.15 -8.44 27.51
N LYS A 270 3.43 -8.69 27.76
CA LYS A 270 4.23 -9.64 26.98
C LYS A 270 3.89 -11.07 27.36
N LEU A 271 3.33 -11.83 26.43
CA LEU A 271 2.93 -13.21 26.70
C LEU A 271 4.14 -14.16 26.68
N PRO A 272 4.35 -14.95 27.75
CA PRO A 272 5.46 -15.90 27.83
C PRO A 272 5.29 -17.10 26.91
N ASP A 273 4.04 -17.48 26.59
CA ASP A 273 3.70 -18.59 25.72
C ASP A 273 2.36 -18.35 24.98
N TYR A 274 1.87 -19.34 24.25
CA TYR A 274 0.58 -19.27 23.56
C TYR A 274 -0.57 -19.37 24.58
N VAL A 275 -1.62 -18.58 24.37
CA VAL A 275 -2.80 -18.57 25.25
C VAL A 275 -4.07 -18.35 24.44
N ALA A 276 -5.15 -19.05 24.80
CA ALA A 276 -6.47 -18.76 24.24
C ALA A 276 -6.94 -17.37 24.68
N VAL A 277 -7.59 -16.64 23.78
CA VAL A 277 -8.02 -15.27 24.07
C VAL A 277 -9.06 -15.23 25.20
N ASP A 278 -9.90 -16.26 25.31
CA ASP A 278 -10.91 -16.34 26.36
C ASP A 278 -10.25 -16.54 27.74
N ASP A 279 -9.29 -17.47 27.85
CA ASP A 279 -8.54 -17.71 29.07
C ASP A 279 -7.74 -16.47 29.53
N LEU A 280 -7.15 -15.74 28.57
CA LEU A 280 -6.46 -14.48 28.88
C LEU A 280 -7.44 -13.41 29.35
N ALA A 281 -8.56 -13.22 28.67
CA ALA A 281 -9.55 -12.20 29.04
C ALA A 281 -10.12 -12.46 30.43
N ASP A 282 -10.46 -13.72 30.75
CA ASP A 282 -10.95 -14.14 32.05
C ASP A 282 -9.92 -13.87 33.16
N ALA A 283 -8.65 -14.23 32.92
CA ALA A 283 -7.57 -14.01 33.91
C ALA A 283 -7.27 -12.52 34.15
N LEU A 284 -7.49 -11.68 33.16
CA LEU A 284 -7.31 -10.22 33.27
C LEU A 284 -8.55 -9.50 33.82
N GLY A 285 -9.69 -10.17 33.93
CA GLY A 285 -10.95 -9.56 34.34
C GLY A 285 -11.54 -8.61 33.31
N VAL A 286 -11.17 -8.77 32.01
CA VAL A 286 -11.65 -7.94 30.91
C VAL A 286 -12.48 -8.78 29.94
N THR A 287 -13.28 -8.11 29.12
CA THR A 287 -14.03 -8.79 28.07
C THR A 287 -13.16 -9.01 26.82
N LYS A 288 -13.43 -10.08 26.08
CA LYS A 288 -12.84 -10.34 24.75
C LYS A 288 -12.98 -9.14 23.80
N ARG A 289 -14.07 -8.37 23.94
CA ARG A 289 -14.32 -7.16 23.14
C ARG A 289 -13.34 -6.04 23.50
N GLU A 290 -13.02 -5.85 24.74
CA GLU A 290 -12.01 -4.88 25.19
C GLU A 290 -10.62 -5.27 24.67
N VAL A 291 -10.26 -6.56 24.74
CA VAL A 291 -9.02 -7.03 24.12
C VAL A 291 -9.01 -6.72 22.62
N ALA A 292 -10.11 -7.00 21.91
CA ALA A 292 -10.21 -6.78 20.46
C ALA A 292 -10.11 -5.29 20.08
N ALA A 293 -10.72 -4.40 20.85
CA ALA A 293 -10.74 -2.97 20.57
C ALA A 293 -9.34 -2.33 20.57
N HIS A 294 -8.40 -2.92 21.30
CA HIS A 294 -7.04 -2.40 21.45
C HIS A 294 -5.95 -3.24 20.76
N ASN A 295 -6.31 -4.39 20.17
CA ASN A 295 -5.39 -5.32 19.53
C ASN A 295 -5.83 -5.65 18.09
N LEU A 296 -5.96 -4.62 17.26
CA LEU A 296 -6.46 -4.71 15.89
C LEU A 296 -5.59 -5.57 14.95
N ALA A 297 -4.36 -5.87 15.35
CA ALA A 297 -3.48 -6.79 14.63
C ALA A 297 -3.93 -8.24 14.71
N LEU A 298 -4.58 -8.65 15.82
CA LEU A 298 -5.06 -10.02 15.99
C LEU A 298 -6.16 -10.34 14.98
N GLN A 299 -6.02 -11.46 14.28
CA GLN A 299 -6.90 -11.81 13.18
C GLN A 299 -8.12 -12.63 13.65
N PRO A 300 -9.16 -12.81 12.81
CA PRO A 300 -10.37 -13.56 13.16
C PRO A 300 -10.11 -14.95 13.75
N THR A 301 -9.03 -15.62 13.37
CA THR A 301 -8.61 -16.92 13.90
C THR A 301 -8.40 -16.95 15.41
N ILE A 302 -7.97 -15.84 16.00
CA ILE A 302 -7.84 -15.69 17.45
C ILE A 302 -9.22 -15.59 18.09
N TRP A 303 -10.08 -14.75 17.54
CA TRP A 303 -11.40 -14.46 18.09
C TRP A 303 -12.36 -15.65 18.00
N GLU A 304 -12.14 -16.54 17.03
CA GLU A 304 -12.88 -17.78 16.77
C GLU A 304 -12.31 -18.99 17.54
N GLY A 305 -11.19 -18.80 18.28
CA GLY A 305 -10.55 -19.87 19.04
C GLY A 305 -9.79 -20.89 18.18
N SER A 306 -9.64 -20.66 16.88
CA SER A 306 -8.89 -21.56 15.99
C SER A 306 -7.37 -21.39 16.08
N LYS A 307 -6.94 -20.30 16.71
CA LYS A 307 -5.54 -20.03 17.05
C LYS A 307 -5.45 -19.38 18.43
N HIS A 308 -4.35 -19.64 19.12
CA HIS A 308 -3.98 -18.95 20.34
C HIS A 308 -3.28 -17.63 20.02
N ILE A 309 -3.38 -16.64 20.93
CA ILE A 309 -2.53 -15.45 20.87
C ILE A 309 -1.07 -15.92 20.99
N PRO A 310 -0.18 -15.53 20.07
CA PRO A 310 1.16 -16.09 20.01
C PRO A 310 2.06 -15.66 21.17
N ARG A 311 2.98 -16.54 21.53
CA ARG A 311 4.11 -16.25 22.41
C ARG A 311 4.84 -14.99 21.94
N GLY A 312 5.20 -14.13 22.88
CA GLY A 312 5.93 -12.89 22.63
C GLY A 312 5.08 -11.75 22.06
N TYR A 313 3.80 -11.98 21.75
CA TYR A 313 2.90 -10.89 21.40
C TYR A 313 2.67 -9.98 22.60
N GLY A 314 2.74 -8.66 22.39
CA GLY A 314 2.44 -7.65 23.40
C GLY A 314 0.97 -7.26 23.34
N VAL A 315 0.14 -7.86 24.18
CA VAL A 315 -1.27 -7.46 24.31
C VAL A 315 -1.35 -6.08 24.92
N ARG A 316 -1.97 -5.14 24.23
CA ARG A 316 -2.18 -3.76 24.71
C ARG A 316 -3.56 -3.63 25.31
N LEU A 317 -3.62 -3.10 26.51
CA LEU A 317 -4.87 -2.70 27.16
C LEU A 317 -4.68 -1.36 27.85
N PRO A 318 -5.70 -0.48 27.87
CA PRO A 318 -5.63 0.75 28.65
C PRO A 318 -5.34 0.46 30.12
N GLU A 319 -4.40 1.18 30.71
CA GLU A 319 -4.09 1.01 32.16
C GLU A 319 -5.32 1.24 33.02
N SER A 320 -6.23 2.10 32.59
CA SER A 320 -7.46 2.46 33.30
C SER A 320 -8.48 1.33 33.49
N ILE A 321 -8.35 0.21 32.75
CA ILE A 321 -9.25 -0.95 32.87
C ILE A 321 -8.57 -2.16 33.54
N LEU A 322 -7.34 -2.01 33.99
CA LEU A 322 -6.55 -3.09 34.57
C LEU A 322 -6.34 -2.90 36.09
N ASP A 323 -6.51 -3.98 36.83
CA ASP A 323 -6.27 -4.01 38.27
C ASP A 323 -4.89 -4.61 38.60
N GLY A 324 -3.81 -3.88 38.26
CA GLY A 324 -2.44 -4.29 38.59
C GLY A 324 -1.42 -4.00 37.52
N SER A 325 -0.17 -4.36 37.76
CA SER A 325 0.91 -4.22 36.79
C SER A 325 0.83 -5.30 35.71
N ALA A 326 1.35 -4.98 34.49
CA ALA A 326 1.36 -5.92 33.36
C ALA A 326 1.96 -7.29 33.75
N ASP A 327 3.08 -7.30 34.51
CA ASP A 327 3.77 -8.53 34.90
C ASP A 327 2.92 -9.35 35.93
N SER A 328 2.27 -8.66 36.88
CA SER A 328 1.39 -9.35 37.84
C SER A 328 0.16 -9.95 37.18
N LEU A 329 -0.41 -9.24 36.21
CA LEU A 329 -1.59 -9.70 35.47
C LEU A 329 -1.26 -10.92 34.60
N VAL A 330 -0.11 -10.93 33.90
CA VAL A 330 0.35 -12.10 33.15
C VAL A 330 0.62 -13.29 34.08
N ALA A 331 1.16 -13.05 35.30
CA ALA A 331 1.40 -14.09 36.28
C ALA A 331 0.09 -14.68 36.85
N ASN A 332 -1.02 -13.96 36.81
CA ASN A 332 -2.34 -14.44 37.26
C ASN A 332 -2.98 -15.44 36.28
N VAL A 333 -2.49 -15.54 35.03
CA VAL A 333 -2.97 -16.56 34.08
C VAL A 333 -2.56 -17.95 34.59
N PRO A 334 -3.51 -18.88 34.84
CA PRO A 334 -3.19 -20.21 35.35
C PRO A 334 -2.19 -20.96 34.44
N GLY A 335 -1.25 -21.69 35.04
CA GLY A 335 -0.17 -22.36 34.30
C GLY A 335 -0.64 -23.38 33.26
N ASP A 336 -1.79 -24.02 33.51
CA ASP A 336 -2.42 -24.96 32.57
C ASP A 336 -3.10 -24.30 31.37
N LYS A 337 -3.21 -22.97 31.34
CA LYS A 337 -3.74 -22.17 30.23
C LYS A 337 -2.65 -21.73 29.26
N TRP A 338 -1.40 -21.90 29.58
CA TRP A 338 -0.28 -21.67 28.70
C TRP A 338 0.01 -22.91 27.84
N HIS A 339 0.21 -22.71 26.56
CA HIS A 339 0.46 -23.77 25.59
C HIS A 339 1.84 -23.58 24.94
N GLY A 340 2.66 -24.63 24.93
CA GLY A 340 3.99 -24.59 24.32
C GLY A 340 3.96 -24.47 22.78
N GLU A 341 2.84 -24.85 22.16
CA GLU A 341 2.68 -24.89 20.71
C GLU A 341 1.37 -24.22 20.26
N GLN A 342 1.38 -23.71 19.03
CA GLN A 342 0.19 -23.16 18.38
C GLN A 342 -0.74 -24.29 17.91
N LEU A 343 -2.05 -24.03 17.92
CA LEU A 343 -3.02 -24.95 17.33
C LEU A 343 -2.70 -25.19 15.83
N PRO A 344 -2.74 -26.44 15.38
CA PRO A 344 -2.41 -26.77 13.98
C PRO A 344 -3.39 -26.11 13.00
N ASP A 345 -2.93 -25.88 11.76
CA ASP A 345 -3.79 -25.43 10.67
C ASP A 345 -4.61 -26.61 10.15
N LEU A 346 -5.92 -26.44 10.03
CA LEU A 346 -6.81 -27.34 9.33
C LEU A 346 -6.98 -26.88 7.88
N PHE A 347 -7.04 -27.81 6.94
CA PHE A 347 -7.12 -27.50 5.51
C PHE A 347 -8.25 -28.27 4.82
N HIS A 348 -8.88 -27.59 3.87
CA HIS A 348 -9.77 -28.19 2.88
C HIS A 348 -9.16 -28.02 1.49
N THR A 349 -9.08 -29.11 0.73
CA THR A 349 -8.73 -29.04 -0.69
C THR A 349 -9.97 -28.85 -1.52
N VAL A 350 -10.09 -27.70 -2.18
CA VAL A 350 -11.26 -27.35 -3.01
C VAL A 350 -11.46 -28.40 -4.12
N ALA A 351 -12.61 -29.03 -4.15
CA ALA A 351 -13.00 -29.93 -5.21
C ALA A 351 -13.63 -29.15 -6.39
N ARG A 352 -13.74 -29.81 -7.54
CA ARG A 352 -14.42 -29.21 -8.70
C ARG A 352 -15.91 -29.05 -8.40
N GLY A 353 -16.37 -27.81 -8.42
CA GLY A 353 -17.75 -27.43 -8.13
C GLY A 353 -17.96 -26.85 -6.73
N ASP A 354 -17.00 -26.96 -5.83
CA ASP A 354 -17.10 -26.33 -4.51
C ASP A 354 -17.23 -24.82 -4.59
N THR A 355 -18.07 -24.28 -3.73
CA THR A 355 -18.17 -22.85 -3.46
C THR A 355 -17.73 -22.54 -2.03
N LEU A 356 -17.27 -21.30 -1.78
CA LEU A 356 -16.92 -20.91 -0.40
C LEU A 356 -18.11 -20.98 0.56
N SER A 357 -19.34 -20.82 0.08
CA SER A 357 -20.55 -20.96 0.91
C SER A 357 -20.73 -22.40 1.36
N GLU A 358 -20.66 -23.38 0.43
CA GLU A 358 -20.79 -24.81 0.75
C GLU A 358 -19.64 -25.31 1.65
N ILE A 359 -18.42 -24.77 1.45
CA ILE A 359 -17.29 -25.08 2.31
C ILE A 359 -17.50 -24.48 3.71
N ALA A 360 -17.98 -23.25 3.79
CA ALA A 360 -18.29 -22.60 5.06
C ALA A 360 -19.37 -23.37 5.83
N ASP A 361 -20.46 -23.77 5.17
CA ASP A 361 -21.55 -24.57 5.75
C ASP A 361 -21.05 -25.95 6.21
N ARG A 362 -20.19 -26.61 5.39
CA ARG A 362 -19.61 -27.93 5.72
C ARG A 362 -18.77 -27.92 6.98
N TYR A 363 -18.08 -26.82 7.26
CA TYR A 363 -17.17 -26.68 8.40
C TYR A 363 -17.70 -25.75 9.49
N ASP A 364 -19.01 -25.50 9.50
CA ASP A 364 -19.68 -24.64 10.49
C ASP A 364 -18.95 -23.29 10.70
N THR A 365 -18.66 -22.62 9.60
CA THR A 365 -17.97 -21.35 9.62
C THR A 365 -18.62 -20.34 8.65
N ARG A 366 -18.11 -19.11 8.62
CA ARG A 366 -18.60 -18.07 7.73
C ARG A 366 -17.73 -17.91 6.51
N VAL A 367 -18.33 -17.55 5.38
CA VAL A 367 -17.60 -17.20 4.14
C VAL A 367 -16.59 -16.08 4.40
N SER A 368 -16.97 -15.06 5.20
CA SER A 368 -16.06 -13.97 5.59
C SER A 368 -14.83 -14.46 6.34
N THR A 369 -14.97 -15.44 7.20
CA THR A 369 -13.89 -16.10 7.92
C THR A 369 -12.95 -16.82 6.96
N LEU A 370 -13.48 -17.64 6.04
CA LEU A 370 -12.67 -18.32 5.04
C LEU A 370 -11.93 -17.33 4.13
N VAL A 371 -12.58 -16.23 3.75
CA VAL A 371 -11.96 -15.16 2.95
C VAL A 371 -10.80 -14.52 3.70
N ALA A 372 -11.02 -14.14 4.97
CA ALA A 372 -10.00 -13.50 5.82
C ALA A 372 -8.82 -14.44 6.09
N LEU A 373 -9.11 -15.67 6.52
CA LEU A 373 -8.14 -16.71 6.88
C LEU A 373 -7.21 -17.06 5.70
N ASN A 374 -7.75 -17.04 4.48
CA ASN A 374 -7.03 -17.39 3.27
C ASN A 374 -6.55 -16.16 2.46
N GLY A 375 -6.80 -14.96 2.91
CA GLY A 375 -6.44 -13.73 2.22
C GLY A 375 -7.05 -13.61 0.82
N LEU A 376 -8.28 -14.15 0.65
CA LEU A 376 -8.96 -14.12 -0.63
C LEU A 376 -9.49 -12.72 -0.94
N ARG A 377 -9.38 -12.30 -2.20
CA ARG A 377 -9.86 -10.98 -2.64
C ARG A 377 -11.38 -10.92 -2.84
N SER A 378 -12.02 -12.08 -2.97
CA SER A 378 -13.46 -12.19 -3.24
C SER A 378 -13.95 -13.60 -2.88
N SER A 379 -15.20 -13.69 -2.43
CA SER A 379 -15.88 -14.95 -2.14
C SER A 379 -16.13 -15.85 -3.36
N HIS A 380 -15.91 -15.35 -4.57
CA HIS A 380 -16.24 -16.06 -5.82
C HIS A 380 -15.02 -16.62 -6.57
N ARG A 381 -13.80 -16.55 -6.01
CA ARG A 381 -12.56 -16.95 -6.71
C ARG A 381 -11.78 -18.00 -5.94
N ILE A 382 -12.32 -19.21 -5.87
CA ILE A 382 -11.58 -20.41 -5.47
C ILE A 382 -11.41 -21.33 -6.69
N ARG A 383 -10.39 -22.18 -6.67
CA ARG A 383 -10.05 -23.10 -7.77
C ARG A 383 -9.96 -24.52 -7.25
N ALA A 384 -10.42 -25.49 -8.04
CA ALA A 384 -10.21 -26.90 -7.73
C ALA A 384 -8.72 -27.19 -7.52
N GLY A 385 -8.40 -27.96 -6.48
CA GLY A 385 -7.03 -28.22 -6.01
C GLY A 385 -6.42 -27.15 -5.11
N GLN A 386 -7.08 -26.02 -4.92
CA GLN A 386 -6.64 -24.98 -3.98
C GLN A 386 -6.83 -25.49 -2.54
N GLN A 387 -5.78 -25.36 -1.71
CA GLN A 387 -5.92 -25.58 -0.27
C GLN A 387 -6.42 -24.33 0.43
N LEU A 388 -7.49 -24.48 1.17
CA LEU A 388 -8.04 -23.44 2.04
C LEU A 388 -7.81 -23.83 3.49
N ARG A 389 -7.26 -22.89 4.27
CA ARG A 389 -7.21 -23.02 5.72
C ARG A 389 -8.61 -22.92 6.27
N LEU A 390 -8.90 -23.76 7.24
CA LEU A 390 -10.16 -23.79 7.96
C LEU A 390 -9.98 -23.28 9.38
N PRO A 391 -10.99 -22.66 10.00
CA PRO A 391 -11.01 -22.44 11.43
C PRO A 391 -11.10 -23.79 12.17
N ALA A 392 -10.65 -23.84 13.42
CA ALA A 392 -10.93 -24.99 14.28
C ALA A 392 -12.46 -25.10 14.51
N ALA A 393 -12.98 -26.31 14.61
CA ALA A 393 -14.39 -26.50 14.90
C ALA A 393 -14.75 -25.94 16.28
N GLY A 394 -15.63 -24.93 16.31
CA GLY A 394 -16.17 -24.31 17.51
C GLY A 394 -17.32 -23.38 17.14
N PRO A 395 -18.25 -23.10 18.07
CA PRO A 395 -19.37 -22.18 17.79
C PRO A 395 -18.82 -20.81 17.41
N ALA A 396 -19.37 -20.23 16.33
CA ALA A 396 -18.98 -18.90 15.86
C ALA A 396 -19.25 -17.86 16.97
N PRO A 397 -18.23 -17.13 17.48
CA PRO A 397 -18.48 -16.12 18.49
C PRO A 397 -19.29 -14.95 17.92
N GLU A 398 -20.20 -14.41 18.69
CA GLU A 398 -20.94 -13.17 18.41
C GLU A 398 -20.04 -11.96 18.03
N MET A 399 -18.76 -12.07 18.34
CA MET A 399 -17.77 -11.01 18.19
C MET A 399 -17.35 -10.66 16.75
N VAL A 400 -17.46 -11.59 15.78
CA VAL A 400 -17.21 -11.25 14.36
C VAL A 400 -18.31 -10.33 13.84
N ALA A 401 -19.53 -10.48 14.38
CA ALA A 401 -20.62 -9.55 14.10
C ALA A 401 -20.43 -8.17 14.76
N ALA A 402 -19.67 -8.09 15.89
CA ALA A 402 -19.41 -6.83 16.58
C ALA A 402 -18.27 -6.03 15.94
N GLN A 403 -17.27 -6.68 15.36
CA GLN A 403 -16.27 -5.97 14.52
C GLN A 403 -16.87 -5.47 13.21
N THR A 404 -17.89 -6.16 12.68
CA THR A 404 -18.66 -5.71 11.51
C THR A 404 -19.85 -4.81 11.88
N ALA A 405 -20.34 -4.84 13.13
CA ALA A 405 -21.47 -4.03 13.60
C ALA A 405 -21.07 -2.79 14.40
N ALA A 406 -19.83 -2.70 14.91
CA ALA A 406 -19.26 -1.45 15.41
C ALA A 406 -18.78 -0.50 14.28
N ALA A 407 -18.69 -1.02 13.05
CA ALA A 407 -18.83 -0.19 11.87
C ALA A 407 -20.34 -0.10 11.60
N GLU A 408 -21.03 0.96 12.06
CA GLU A 408 -22.18 1.43 11.29
C GLU A 408 -21.75 1.37 9.82
N PRO A 409 -22.60 0.92 8.89
CA PRO A 409 -22.21 0.88 7.50
C PRO A 409 -21.98 2.32 7.04
N GLU A 410 -20.79 2.86 7.33
CA GLU A 410 -20.23 3.89 6.47
C GLU A 410 -20.33 3.28 5.08
N ALA A 411 -21.04 3.95 4.22
CA ALA A 411 -21.19 3.57 2.83
C ALA A 411 -19.83 3.03 2.32
N PRO A 412 -19.82 1.88 1.65
CA PRO A 412 -18.60 1.17 1.31
C PRO A 412 -17.59 2.18 0.78
N PRO A 413 -16.33 2.13 1.23
CA PRO A 413 -15.31 3.08 0.81
C PRO A 413 -15.35 3.11 -0.70
N GLU A 414 -15.78 4.26 -1.23
CA GLU A 414 -15.87 4.43 -2.67
C GLU A 414 -14.47 4.20 -3.21
N GLU A 415 -14.37 3.20 -4.07
CA GLU A 415 -13.18 2.99 -4.89
C GLU A 415 -12.73 4.36 -5.42
N PRO A 416 -11.46 4.72 -5.35
CA PRO A 416 -10.97 5.81 -6.16
C PRO A 416 -11.38 5.45 -7.58
N VAL A 417 -12.22 6.27 -8.19
CA VAL A 417 -12.67 6.10 -9.56
C VAL A 417 -11.40 6.10 -10.40
N VAL A 418 -10.92 4.93 -10.77
CA VAL A 418 -9.91 4.75 -11.80
C VAL A 418 -10.61 5.12 -13.09
N VAL A 419 -10.52 6.40 -13.44
CA VAL A 419 -10.94 6.84 -14.75
C VAL A 419 -9.90 6.36 -15.72
N ALA A 420 -10.31 5.52 -16.65
CA ALA A 420 -9.50 5.06 -17.76
C ALA A 420 -8.74 6.24 -18.40
N SER A 421 -7.44 6.07 -18.51
CA SER A 421 -6.53 7.03 -19.12
C SER A 421 -6.86 7.16 -20.61
N ALA A 422 -7.31 8.34 -21.02
CA ALA A 422 -7.21 8.72 -22.42
C ALA A 422 -5.77 9.21 -22.69
N GLU A 423 -5.20 8.79 -23.79
CA GLU A 423 -3.83 9.09 -24.21
C GLU A 423 -3.55 10.59 -24.38
N PRO A 424 -2.31 11.06 -24.15
CA PRO A 424 -1.94 12.46 -24.24
C PRO A 424 -1.36 12.79 -25.61
N THR A 425 -1.79 13.90 -26.18
CA THR A 425 -1.08 14.60 -27.25
C THR A 425 -0.22 15.74 -26.68
N ALA A 426 0.86 16.02 -27.41
CA ALA A 426 2.08 16.76 -27.14
C ALA A 426 2.04 18.11 -26.38
N ALA A 427 3.23 18.45 -25.90
CA ALA A 427 3.66 19.56 -25.06
C ALA A 427 3.58 20.94 -25.69
N ASP A 428 3.46 21.98 -24.84
CA ASP A 428 4.13 23.26 -25.03
C ASP A 428 4.39 24.01 -23.71
N GLU A 429 5.38 24.90 -23.72
CA GLU A 429 6.07 25.52 -22.59
C GLU A 429 5.26 26.58 -21.84
N VAL A 430 5.47 26.68 -20.51
CA VAL A 430 4.93 27.74 -19.65
C VAL A 430 6.07 28.40 -18.84
N PRO A 431 6.06 29.73 -18.61
CA PRO A 431 7.20 30.49 -18.07
C PRO A 431 7.49 30.21 -16.60
N ARG A 432 8.77 30.33 -16.24
CA ARG A 432 9.34 30.17 -14.89
C ARG A 432 8.83 31.23 -13.91
N VAL A 433 8.47 30.77 -12.72
CA VAL A 433 8.41 31.58 -11.49
C VAL A 433 9.54 31.06 -10.61
N GLU A 434 10.39 31.98 -10.13
CA GLU A 434 11.48 31.66 -9.19
C GLU A 434 10.91 31.27 -7.84
N GLU A 435 11.25 30.05 -7.38
CA GLU A 435 10.93 29.54 -6.04
C GLU A 435 12.13 29.69 -5.12
N GLN A 436 11.90 30.23 -3.94
CA GLN A 436 12.83 30.13 -2.82
C GLN A 436 12.75 28.73 -2.23
N GLU A 437 13.91 28.04 -2.18
CA GLU A 437 14.03 26.74 -1.54
C GLU A 437 13.76 26.81 -0.02
N PRO A 438 13.00 25.87 0.56
CA PRO A 438 12.94 25.74 2.01
C PRO A 438 14.28 25.22 2.53
N ALA A 439 14.81 25.88 3.53
CA ALA A 439 16.10 25.62 4.15
C ALA A 439 16.29 24.15 4.53
N ALA A 440 17.47 23.63 4.19
CA ALA A 440 17.91 22.28 4.54
C ALA A 440 18.07 22.16 6.08
N LEU A 441 17.16 21.42 6.69
CA LEU A 441 17.31 20.91 8.05
C LEU A 441 17.58 19.41 7.97
N VAL A 442 18.84 19.03 7.73
CA VAL A 442 19.28 17.65 7.96
C VAL A 442 20.73 17.67 8.43
N GLY A 443 20.93 17.41 9.73
CA GLY A 443 22.25 17.27 10.30
C GLY A 443 22.89 15.90 9.98
N GLU A 444 24.22 15.84 10.09
CA GLU A 444 25.10 14.68 9.83
C GLU A 444 24.71 13.38 10.55
N VAL A 445 23.87 13.43 11.59
CA VAL A 445 23.40 12.27 12.37
C VAL A 445 22.53 11.31 11.55
N ALA A 446 21.84 11.80 10.51
CA ALA A 446 20.97 10.98 9.68
C ALA A 446 21.73 9.96 8.81
N THR A 447 22.99 10.23 8.48
CA THR A 447 23.77 9.42 7.53
C THR A 447 24.26 8.11 8.17
N GLU A 448 24.61 8.13 9.44
CA GLU A 448 25.17 6.97 10.17
C GLU A 448 24.06 5.99 10.58
N LEU A 449 22.89 6.50 10.99
CA LEU A 449 21.69 5.70 11.27
C LEU A 449 21.11 5.05 9.98
N VAL A 450 21.14 5.76 8.87
CA VAL A 450 20.71 5.26 7.56
C VAL A 450 21.59 4.11 7.09
N GLY A 451 22.90 4.14 7.35
CA GLY A 451 23.82 3.04 7.04
C GLY A 451 23.45 1.75 7.78
N SER A 452 23.07 1.83 9.05
CA SER A 452 22.64 0.66 9.86
C SER A 452 21.25 0.17 9.49
N LEU A 453 20.35 1.06 9.07
CA LEU A 453 18.99 0.73 8.62
C LEU A 453 18.98 0.12 7.21
N GLN A 454 19.90 0.50 6.33
CA GLN A 454 20.03 -0.10 4.99
C GLN A 454 20.24 -1.62 5.04
N THR A 455 20.83 -2.14 6.10
CA THR A 455 21.02 -3.58 6.29
C THR A 455 19.74 -4.32 6.70
N ALA A 456 18.76 -3.62 7.25
CA ALA A 456 17.50 -4.18 7.74
C ALA A 456 16.32 -3.95 6.77
N LEU A 457 16.46 -3.09 5.77
CA LEU A 457 15.36 -2.69 4.89
C LEU A 457 15.46 -3.36 3.52
N LEU A 458 14.36 -3.95 3.09
CA LEU A 458 14.23 -4.62 1.80
C LEU A 458 13.77 -3.62 0.73
N SER A 459 14.52 -3.51 -0.38
CA SER A 459 14.01 -2.85 -1.58
C SER A 459 13.11 -3.80 -2.37
N ASP A 460 12.13 -3.28 -3.08
CA ASP A 460 11.43 -4.04 -4.11
C ASP A 460 12.08 -3.77 -5.47
N PRO A 461 12.96 -4.64 -5.95
CA PRO A 461 13.67 -4.47 -7.21
C PRO A 461 12.87 -4.95 -8.41
N SER A 462 11.71 -5.56 -8.18
CA SER A 462 10.95 -6.21 -9.25
C SER A 462 10.17 -5.20 -10.07
N ASP A 463 10.60 -5.01 -11.31
CA ASP A 463 9.80 -4.34 -12.33
C ASP A 463 8.98 -5.40 -13.08
N TYR A 464 7.72 -5.54 -12.70
CA TYR A 464 6.78 -6.46 -13.33
C TYR A 464 6.01 -5.82 -14.48
N THR A 465 6.35 -4.58 -14.86
CA THR A 465 5.62 -3.84 -15.89
C THR A 465 5.98 -4.30 -17.30
N VAL A 466 5.03 -4.16 -18.20
CA VAL A 466 5.23 -4.28 -19.65
C VAL A 466 5.65 -2.93 -20.20
N ALA A 467 6.70 -2.88 -21.01
CA ALA A 467 7.13 -1.65 -21.67
C ALA A 467 6.21 -1.29 -22.85
N GLU A 468 6.30 -0.04 -23.33
CA GLU A 468 5.49 0.46 -24.45
C GLU A 468 5.66 -0.35 -25.75
N ASP A 469 6.83 -0.98 -25.93
CA ASP A 469 7.15 -1.86 -27.06
C ASP A 469 6.69 -3.31 -26.87
N ASN A 470 5.82 -3.56 -25.89
CA ASN A 470 5.35 -4.88 -25.47
C ASN A 470 6.49 -5.82 -25.03
N THR A 471 7.58 -5.29 -24.49
CA THR A 471 8.64 -6.12 -23.90
C THR A 471 8.58 -6.10 -22.38
N ILE A 472 9.07 -7.18 -21.77
CA ILE A 472 9.29 -7.29 -20.31
C ILE A 472 10.74 -7.64 -20.04
N GLU A 473 11.23 -7.25 -18.87
CA GLU A 473 12.48 -7.80 -18.30
C GLU A 473 12.17 -9.07 -17.53
N VAL A 474 12.86 -10.17 -17.88
CA VAL A 474 12.69 -11.47 -17.21
C VAL A 474 13.14 -11.38 -15.76
N GLN A 475 12.25 -11.75 -14.83
CA GLN A 475 12.55 -11.79 -13.41
C GLN A 475 12.89 -13.21 -12.94
N PRO A 476 13.59 -13.36 -11.78
CA PRO A 476 13.86 -14.68 -11.20
C PRO A 476 12.57 -15.51 -11.04
N LEU A 477 12.67 -16.81 -11.25
CA LEU A 477 11.57 -17.79 -11.19
C LEU A 477 10.57 -17.73 -12.36
N GLU A 478 10.75 -16.86 -13.33
CA GLU A 478 9.92 -16.79 -14.52
C GLU A 478 10.43 -17.70 -15.64
N THR A 479 9.49 -18.24 -16.41
CA THR A 479 9.77 -19.09 -17.58
C THR A 479 8.89 -18.69 -18.76
N LEU A 480 9.28 -19.09 -19.98
CA LEU A 480 8.41 -18.94 -21.16
C LEU A 480 7.05 -19.62 -21.00
N GLY A 481 6.98 -20.71 -20.22
CA GLY A 481 5.74 -21.39 -19.90
C GLY A 481 4.80 -20.46 -19.10
N HIS A 482 5.31 -19.82 -18.04
CA HIS A 482 4.54 -18.87 -17.25
C HIS A 482 3.97 -17.73 -18.10
N TYR A 483 4.79 -17.16 -18.99
CA TYR A 483 4.31 -16.09 -19.85
C TYR A 483 3.27 -16.56 -20.85
N ALA A 484 3.45 -17.75 -21.42
CA ALA A 484 2.51 -18.35 -22.35
C ALA A 484 1.15 -18.61 -21.68
N ASP A 485 1.17 -19.16 -20.47
CA ASP A 485 -0.02 -19.44 -19.66
C ASP A 485 -0.75 -18.14 -19.28
N TRP A 486 0.01 -17.11 -18.88
CA TRP A 486 -0.59 -15.82 -18.53
C TRP A 486 -1.17 -15.08 -19.74
N LEU A 487 -0.56 -15.23 -20.91
CA LEU A 487 -1.04 -14.62 -22.16
C LEU A 487 -2.16 -15.42 -22.83
N GLY A 488 -2.41 -16.66 -22.42
CA GLY A 488 -3.35 -17.57 -23.08
C GLY A 488 -2.88 -18.08 -24.43
N ILE A 489 -1.58 -18.05 -24.72
CA ILE A 489 -1.00 -18.45 -26.02
C ILE A 489 -0.07 -19.67 -25.88
N ARG A 490 0.27 -20.28 -27.02
CA ARG A 490 1.22 -21.41 -27.02
C ARG A 490 2.66 -20.93 -26.77
N THR A 491 3.42 -21.63 -25.92
CA THR A 491 4.84 -21.31 -25.64
C THR A 491 5.69 -21.23 -26.93
N GLN A 492 5.34 -22.03 -27.96
CA GLN A 492 6.04 -21.96 -29.26
C GLN A 492 5.85 -20.61 -29.93
N ARG A 493 4.68 -19.99 -29.82
CA ARG A 493 4.43 -18.65 -30.37
C ARG A 493 5.36 -17.60 -29.75
N LEU A 494 5.60 -17.67 -28.43
CA LEU A 494 6.58 -16.79 -27.77
C LEU A 494 8.01 -17.04 -28.23
N ARG A 495 8.38 -18.29 -28.52
CA ARG A 495 9.70 -18.59 -29.09
C ARG A 495 9.86 -17.97 -30.47
N ASP A 496 8.86 -18.10 -31.31
CA ASP A 496 8.87 -17.58 -32.69
C ASP A 496 9.02 -16.05 -32.70
N ILE A 497 8.28 -15.35 -31.84
CA ILE A 497 8.35 -13.89 -31.73
C ILE A 497 9.72 -13.39 -31.25
N ASN A 498 10.40 -14.18 -30.42
CA ASN A 498 11.68 -13.82 -29.82
C ASN A 498 12.89 -14.50 -30.49
N GLY A 499 12.69 -15.30 -31.53
CA GLY A 499 13.76 -16.01 -32.23
C GLY A 499 14.44 -17.08 -31.37
N PHE A 500 13.74 -17.67 -30.36
CA PHE A 500 14.32 -18.65 -29.46
C PHE A 500 14.24 -20.08 -30.04
N ALA A 501 15.37 -20.78 -30.04
CA ALA A 501 15.39 -22.20 -30.37
C ALA A 501 14.59 -23.04 -29.36
N PHE A 502 14.18 -24.23 -29.78
CA PHE A 502 13.49 -25.18 -28.88
C PHE A 502 14.36 -25.49 -27.64
N ARG A 503 13.77 -25.44 -26.47
CA ARG A 503 14.42 -25.60 -25.14
C ARG A 503 15.38 -24.49 -24.72
N THR A 504 15.50 -23.38 -25.44
CA THR A 504 16.26 -22.21 -24.94
C THR A 504 15.55 -21.65 -23.69
N PRO A 505 16.22 -21.61 -22.53
CA PRO A 505 15.66 -20.97 -21.34
C PRO A 505 15.67 -19.44 -21.50
N VAL A 506 14.78 -18.76 -20.81
CA VAL A 506 14.87 -17.31 -20.64
C VAL A 506 15.93 -16.97 -19.60
N GLU A 507 16.66 -15.91 -19.84
CA GLU A 507 17.71 -15.44 -18.92
C GLU A 507 17.19 -14.25 -18.11
N VAL A 508 17.36 -14.29 -16.79
CA VAL A 508 16.98 -13.19 -15.89
C VAL A 508 17.70 -11.91 -16.31
N GLY A 509 16.94 -10.80 -16.35
CA GLY A 509 17.43 -9.50 -16.78
C GLY A 509 17.42 -9.27 -18.30
N LYS A 510 17.18 -10.30 -19.12
CA LYS A 510 16.98 -10.13 -20.55
C LYS A 510 15.57 -9.64 -20.86
N ARG A 511 15.45 -8.86 -21.93
CA ARG A 511 14.14 -8.43 -22.41
C ARG A 511 13.57 -9.43 -23.41
N ILE A 512 12.30 -9.75 -23.25
CA ILE A 512 11.54 -10.56 -24.20
C ILE A 512 10.29 -9.82 -24.66
N LYS A 513 9.91 -10.06 -25.90
CA LYS A 513 8.71 -9.49 -26.53
C LYS A 513 7.50 -10.36 -26.28
N LEU A 514 6.39 -9.74 -25.94
CA LEU A 514 5.10 -10.38 -25.71
C LEU A 514 4.12 -10.05 -26.85
N GLU A 515 3.12 -10.91 -27.03
CA GLU A 515 1.99 -10.69 -27.90
C GLU A 515 0.70 -10.78 -27.11
N PHE A 516 -0.09 -9.73 -27.11
CA PHE A 516 -1.35 -9.61 -26.37
C PHE A 516 -2.52 -9.87 -27.32
N ALA A 517 -3.03 -11.11 -27.33
CA ALA A 517 -4.17 -11.53 -28.15
C ALA A 517 -5.42 -11.78 -27.31
N GLU A 518 -5.28 -12.51 -26.19
CA GLU A 518 -6.39 -12.94 -25.34
C GLU A 518 -6.59 -12.02 -24.12
N ILE A 519 -5.52 -11.37 -23.66
CA ILE A 519 -5.55 -10.46 -22.51
C ILE A 519 -4.78 -9.18 -22.84
N ASP A 520 -5.05 -8.10 -22.12
CA ASP A 520 -4.28 -6.87 -22.22
C ASP A 520 -3.02 -6.88 -21.35
N ALA A 521 -2.15 -5.90 -21.54
CA ALA A 521 -0.92 -5.76 -20.77
C ALA A 521 -1.17 -5.60 -19.27
N GLN A 522 -2.25 -4.96 -18.87
CA GLN A 522 -2.58 -4.75 -17.46
C GLN A 522 -3.01 -6.08 -16.78
N ALA A 523 -3.81 -6.89 -17.48
CA ALA A 523 -4.21 -8.20 -16.97
C ALA A 523 -2.99 -9.14 -16.85
N PHE A 524 -2.08 -9.11 -17.82
CA PHE A 524 -0.81 -9.85 -17.75
C PHE A 524 0.04 -9.42 -16.54
N GLU A 525 0.22 -8.12 -16.31
CA GLU A 525 0.97 -7.61 -15.16
C GLU A 525 0.34 -8.03 -13.83
N ASN A 526 -0.99 -8.01 -13.75
CA ASN A 526 -1.69 -8.45 -12.55
C ASN A 526 -1.43 -9.94 -12.25
N LEU A 527 -1.41 -10.79 -13.29
CA LEU A 527 -1.09 -12.21 -13.14
C LEU A 527 0.38 -12.41 -12.73
N ARG A 528 1.29 -11.66 -13.36
CA ARG A 528 2.72 -11.69 -13.05
C ARG A 528 3.00 -11.27 -11.61
N VAL A 529 2.43 -10.16 -11.15
CA VAL A 529 2.53 -9.69 -9.77
C VAL A 529 1.94 -10.72 -8.79
N ALA A 530 0.79 -11.32 -9.12
CA ALA A 530 0.17 -12.33 -8.28
C ALA A 530 1.05 -13.59 -8.12
N TYR A 531 1.72 -14.02 -9.19
CA TYR A 531 2.66 -15.12 -9.17
C TYR A 531 3.83 -14.84 -8.21
N HIS A 532 4.54 -13.73 -8.39
CA HIS A 532 5.69 -13.40 -7.54
C HIS A 532 5.29 -13.18 -6.08
N ARG A 533 4.14 -12.57 -5.84
CA ARG A 533 3.59 -12.45 -4.48
C ARG A 533 3.35 -13.82 -3.84
N SER A 534 2.79 -14.76 -4.60
CA SER A 534 2.59 -16.13 -4.11
C SER A 534 3.90 -16.82 -3.74
N GLN A 535 4.96 -16.66 -4.54
CA GLN A 535 6.28 -17.21 -4.25
C GLN A 535 6.90 -16.58 -2.99
N GLN A 536 6.84 -15.26 -2.86
CA GLN A 536 7.33 -14.55 -1.68
C GLN A 536 6.52 -14.93 -0.42
N ASP A 537 5.20 -15.03 -0.54
CA ASP A 537 4.33 -15.46 0.54
C ASP A 537 4.63 -16.89 1.01
N HIS A 538 4.96 -17.79 0.07
CA HIS A 538 5.38 -19.16 0.39
C HIS A 538 6.71 -19.17 1.12
N PHE A 539 7.70 -18.45 0.62
CA PHE A 539 9.02 -18.37 1.21
C PHE A 539 8.98 -17.82 2.65
N PHE A 540 8.29 -16.71 2.91
CA PHE A 540 8.20 -16.11 4.24
C PHE A 540 7.29 -16.85 5.22
N ARG A 541 6.53 -17.84 4.76
CA ARG A 541 5.89 -18.80 5.68
C ARG A 541 6.89 -19.77 6.28
N GLN A 542 7.96 -20.08 5.57
CA GLN A 542 8.96 -21.05 5.96
C GLN A 542 10.22 -20.45 6.56
N ASN A 543 10.48 -19.15 6.33
CA ASN A 543 11.72 -18.49 6.68
C ASN A 543 11.48 -17.15 7.34
N VAL A 544 12.31 -16.85 8.34
CA VAL A 544 12.40 -15.56 9.02
C VAL A 544 13.79 -14.99 8.82
N ILE A 545 13.87 -13.68 8.50
CA ILE A 545 15.13 -12.98 8.40
C ILE A 545 15.57 -12.55 9.80
N THR A 546 16.75 -12.97 10.24
CA THR A 546 17.28 -12.69 11.59
C THR A 546 18.45 -11.72 11.61
N GLY A 547 19.00 -11.38 10.43
CA GLY A 547 20.14 -10.47 10.31
C GLY A 547 20.59 -10.32 8.87
N VAL A 548 21.78 -9.75 8.70
CA VAL A 548 22.45 -9.58 7.41
C VAL A 548 23.92 -9.92 7.55
N THR A 549 24.47 -10.62 6.56
CA THR A 549 25.89 -10.94 6.46
C THR A 549 26.47 -10.24 5.23
N GLU A 550 27.63 -9.62 5.37
CA GLU A 550 28.38 -9.05 4.24
C GLU A 550 29.37 -10.07 3.70
N HIS A 551 29.49 -10.10 2.37
CA HIS A 551 30.42 -10.95 1.64
C HIS A 551 31.21 -10.12 0.63
N THR A 552 32.53 -10.22 0.67
CA THR A 552 33.38 -9.61 -0.37
C THR A 552 33.64 -10.62 -1.46
N VAL A 553 33.15 -10.34 -2.66
CA VAL A 553 33.22 -11.24 -3.82
C VAL A 553 34.67 -11.51 -4.21
N LYS A 554 35.04 -12.77 -4.31
CA LYS A 554 36.37 -13.22 -4.74
C LYS A 554 36.40 -13.53 -6.23
N ARG A 555 37.59 -13.63 -6.79
CA ARG A 555 37.78 -13.99 -8.21
C ARG A 555 37.20 -15.38 -8.51
N GLY A 556 36.27 -15.46 -9.45
CA GLY A 556 35.60 -16.71 -9.86
C GLY A 556 34.32 -17.03 -9.11
N GLU A 557 33.92 -16.24 -8.11
CA GLU A 557 32.63 -16.38 -7.47
C GLU A 557 31.51 -15.77 -8.33
N SER A 558 30.36 -16.41 -8.28
CA SER A 558 29.14 -15.96 -8.94
C SER A 558 28.08 -15.67 -7.88
N VAL A 559 27.44 -14.53 -7.98
CA VAL A 559 26.32 -14.15 -7.10
C VAL A 559 25.24 -15.23 -7.04
N TRP A 560 24.95 -15.89 -8.17
CA TRP A 560 23.99 -16.99 -8.25
C TRP A 560 24.40 -18.21 -7.41
N ILE A 561 25.68 -18.56 -7.44
CA ILE A 561 26.22 -19.69 -6.67
C ILE A 561 26.25 -19.32 -5.19
N LEU A 562 26.71 -18.12 -4.85
CA LEU A 562 26.71 -17.61 -3.48
C LEU A 562 25.29 -17.61 -2.90
N SER A 563 24.33 -17.00 -3.61
CA SER A 563 22.94 -16.93 -3.16
C SER A 563 22.33 -18.31 -2.88
N LEU A 564 22.46 -19.25 -3.83
CA LEU A 564 21.72 -20.51 -3.77
C LEU A 564 22.45 -21.62 -3.01
N ARG A 565 23.78 -21.61 -2.90
CA ARG A 565 24.56 -22.71 -2.31
C ARG A 565 25.26 -22.35 -1.01
N GLU A 566 25.65 -21.12 -0.84
CA GLU A 566 26.41 -20.71 0.34
C GLU A 566 25.53 -20.03 1.39
N TYR A 567 24.59 -19.21 0.93
CA TYR A 567 23.71 -18.42 1.82
C TYR A 567 22.26 -18.91 1.86
N ASP A 568 21.87 -19.85 0.98
CA ASP A 568 20.50 -20.35 0.83
C ASP A 568 19.44 -19.23 0.70
N VAL A 569 19.82 -18.18 -0.04
CA VAL A 569 18.99 -16.98 -0.23
C VAL A 569 18.49 -16.95 -1.67
N PRO A 570 17.18 -16.90 -1.91
CA PRO A 570 16.65 -16.74 -3.26
C PRO A 570 17.18 -15.46 -3.93
N VAL A 571 17.49 -15.51 -5.23
CA VAL A 571 18.09 -14.37 -5.94
C VAL A 571 17.21 -13.13 -5.92
N TRP A 572 15.87 -13.29 -5.92
CA TRP A 572 14.95 -12.15 -5.77
C TRP A 572 15.11 -11.47 -4.39
N LEU A 573 15.38 -12.23 -3.33
CA LEU A 573 15.63 -11.70 -1.99
C LEU A 573 17.02 -11.07 -1.91
N PHE A 574 18.05 -11.71 -2.49
CA PHE A 574 19.39 -11.12 -2.62
C PHE A 574 19.33 -9.72 -3.29
N ARG A 575 18.60 -9.60 -4.40
CA ARG A 575 18.43 -8.31 -5.09
C ARG A 575 17.79 -7.23 -4.21
N GLN A 576 16.97 -7.61 -3.25
CA GLN A 576 16.37 -6.66 -2.30
C GLN A 576 17.41 -6.07 -1.35
N TYR A 577 18.43 -6.84 -0.99
CA TYR A 577 19.53 -6.38 -0.14
C TYR A 577 20.65 -5.66 -0.92
N ASN A 578 20.67 -5.81 -2.24
CA ASN A 578 21.66 -5.24 -3.13
C ASN A 578 21.00 -4.51 -4.32
N PRO A 579 20.18 -3.48 -4.09
CA PRO A 579 19.30 -2.90 -5.11
C PRO A 579 20.03 -2.17 -6.24
N SER A 580 21.24 -1.68 -5.98
CA SER A 580 22.06 -0.97 -6.97
C SER A 580 22.96 -1.90 -7.78
N LEU A 581 22.97 -3.19 -7.46
CA LEU A 581 23.92 -4.15 -7.98
C LEU A 581 23.29 -4.95 -9.13
N ASP A 582 24.00 -5.03 -10.26
CA ASP A 582 23.66 -5.97 -11.34
C ASP A 582 24.29 -7.34 -11.02
N PRO A 583 23.52 -8.38 -10.66
CA PRO A 583 24.06 -9.69 -10.29
C PRO A 583 24.93 -10.35 -11.37
N GLN A 584 24.80 -9.92 -12.63
CA GLN A 584 25.55 -10.43 -13.77
C GLN A 584 26.92 -9.72 -13.95
N ARG A 585 27.11 -8.55 -13.31
CA ARG A 585 28.30 -7.69 -13.49
C ARG A 585 29.04 -7.41 -12.20
N VAL A 586 28.94 -8.28 -11.21
CA VAL A 586 29.66 -8.12 -9.95
C VAL A 586 31.13 -8.44 -10.14
N THR A 587 32.00 -7.50 -9.77
CA THR A 587 33.44 -7.65 -9.88
C THR A 587 34.05 -8.14 -8.57
N PRO A 588 35.19 -8.86 -8.60
CA PRO A 588 35.93 -9.20 -7.40
C PRO A 588 36.29 -7.95 -6.58
N GLY A 589 36.16 -8.05 -5.26
CA GLY A 589 36.33 -6.94 -4.33
C GLY A 589 35.04 -6.17 -4.00
N THR A 590 33.94 -6.42 -4.72
CA THR A 590 32.64 -5.84 -4.39
C THR A 590 32.08 -6.47 -3.11
N THR A 591 31.67 -5.64 -2.15
CA THR A 591 30.94 -6.12 -0.96
C THR A 591 29.46 -6.23 -1.28
N ILE A 592 28.90 -7.41 -1.06
CA ILE A 592 27.49 -7.73 -1.25
C ILE A 592 26.88 -8.24 0.05
N ARG A 593 25.56 -8.14 0.18
CA ARG A 593 24.84 -8.41 1.41
C ARG A 593 23.85 -9.56 1.23
N PHE A 594 23.87 -10.48 2.18
CA PHE A 594 22.92 -11.59 2.24
C PHE A 594 22.11 -11.54 3.52
N PRO A 595 20.76 -11.65 3.46
CA PRO A 595 19.97 -11.85 4.66
C PRO A 595 20.29 -13.19 5.30
N THR A 596 20.41 -13.21 6.62
CA THR A 596 20.54 -14.43 7.41
C THR A 596 19.15 -14.99 7.67
N LEU A 597 18.90 -16.21 7.23
CA LEU A 597 17.61 -16.88 7.32
C LEU A 597 17.60 -17.89 8.48
N LYS A 598 16.46 -18.02 9.15
CA LYS A 598 16.13 -19.15 10.04
C LYS A 598 14.78 -19.71 9.64
N PRO A 599 14.55 -21.02 9.81
CA PRO A 599 13.22 -21.58 9.67
C PRO A 599 12.23 -20.83 10.56
N ALA A 600 11.04 -20.54 10.04
CA ALA A 600 9.96 -20.02 10.85
C ALA A 600 9.60 -21.10 11.88
N GLN A 601 9.67 -20.78 13.17
CA GLN A 601 9.30 -21.73 14.23
C GLN A 601 7.83 -22.11 14.04
N GLY A 602 7.58 -23.39 13.75
CA GLY A 602 6.23 -23.95 13.55
C GLY A 602 5.93 -24.41 12.12
N SER A 603 6.92 -24.74 11.29
CA SER A 603 6.69 -25.52 10.05
C SER A 603 6.89 -27.01 10.29
#